data_9c4a4b96ef930e5becc5f4a7bad317fa
#
_entry.id   9c4a4b96ef930e5becc5f4a7bad317fa
#
_cell.length_a   1.000
_cell.length_b   1.000
_cell.length_c   1.000
_cell.angle_alpha   90.00
_cell.angle_beta   90.00
_cell.angle_gamma   90.00
#
_symmetry.space_group_name_H-M   'P 1'
#
loop_
_entity.id
_entity.type
_entity.pdbx_description
1 polymer ?
#
loop_
_entity_poly.entity_id
_entity_poly.type
_entity_poly.pdbx_seq_one_letter_code
_entity_poly.pdbx_strand_id
1 'polypeptide(L)'
;MSSLKRIRQGAAGILLFAIWLLTCLVLHRPQPEHLREFSMERLLRTSLLPVGQTMYIWGGGWNQDDAGAGIEAVTLGVSKRWAEYAAWQTEQYDFDQTRYQSHDGLDCSGYIGWLLYNVFHTRNGETGYVVGASKMARACAARGWGYLVQGDYRPGDICSMEGHVWMSLGRCPDGSVLLVHASPPGVRICGTYLDDGTKSEAVKLAEQVMQRQYPAWYSRYPECGVGYFYLEDSV
;
A
#
# COMPACT_ATOMS: atom_id res chain seq x y z
N MET A 1 -8.48 52.83 -39.29
CA MET A 1 -8.33 51.37 -39.45
C MET A 1 -7.56 50.65 -38.33
N SER A 2 -7.17 51.26 -37.21
CA SER A 2 -6.35 50.63 -36.14
C SER A 2 -7.15 50.03 -34.99
N SER A 3 -8.36 50.52 -34.72
CA SER A 3 -9.16 50.07 -33.52
C SER A 3 -9.80 48.71 -33.73
N LEU A 4 -10.33 48.42 -34.89
CA LEU A 4 -10.98 47.10 -35.19
C LEU A 4 -9.98 45.93 -35.22
N LYS A 5 -8.71 46.14 -35.59
CA LYS A 5 -7.68 45.09 -35.56
C LYS A 5 -7.31 44.71 -34.14
N ARG A 6 -7.23 45.64 -33.19
CA ARG A 6 -6.94 45.35 -31.77
C ARG A 6 -8.05 44.58 -31.08
N ILE A 7 -9.32 44.91 -31.39
CA ILE A 7 -10.48 44.19 -30.83
C ILE A 7 -10.54 42.75 -31.32
N ARG A 8 -10.23 42.49 -32.59
CA ARG A 8 -10.17 41.12 -33.15
C ARG A 8 -9.03 40.28 -32.57
N GLN A 9 -7.88 40.91 -32.32
CA GLN A 9 -6.73 40.19 -31.68
C GLN A 9 -7.03 39.88 -30.21
N GLY A 10 -7.68 40.73 -29.47
CA GLY A 10 -8.09 40.47 -28.08
C GLY A 10 -9.14 39.35 -27.97
N ALA A 11 -10.13 39.34 -28.86
CA ALA A 11 -11.16 38.29 -28.89
C ALA A 11 -10.61 36.91 -29.27
N ALA A 12 -9.64 36.86 -30.20
CA ALA A 12 -8.96 35.60 -30.55
C ALA A 12 -8.12 35.04 -29.41
N GLY A 13 -7.43 35.93 -28.66
CA GLY A 13 -6.64 35.52 -27.47
C GLY A 13 -7.51 34.99 -26.34
N ILE A 14 -8.66 35.61 -26.07
CA ILE A 14 -9.62 35.14 -25.06
C ILE A 14 -10.22 33.78 -25.45
N LEU A 15 -10.55 33.58 -26.73
CA LEU A 15 -11.09 32.31 -27.22
C LEU A 15 -10.05 31.18 -27.10
N LEU A 16 -8.80 31.42 -27.46
CA LEU A 16 -7.71 30.44 -27.33
C LEU A 16 -7.44 30.09 -25.87
N PHE A 17 -7.47 31.08 -24.97
CA PHE A 17 -7.30 30.84 -23.53
C PHE A 17 -8.47 30.03 -22.96
N ALA A 18 -9.71 30.35 -23.36
CA ALA A 18 -10.90 29.59 -22.95
C ALA A 18 -10.86 28.14 -23.45
N ILE A 19 -10.43 27.91 -24.70
CA ILE A 19 -10.25 26.55 -25.25
C ILE A 19 -9.15 25.83 -24.49
N TRP A 20 -8.02 26.47 -24.21
CA TRP A 20 -6.93 25.89 -23.44
C TRP A 20 -7.38 25.53 -22.00
N LEU A 21 -8.12 26.43 -21.33
CA LEU A 21 -8.68 26.18 -20.00
C LEU A 21 -9.68 25.01 -19.99
N LEU A 22 -10.55 24.95 -21.01
CA LEU A 22 -11.51 23.83 -21.18
C LEU A 22 -10.76 22.50 -21.43
N THR A 23 -9.72 22.54 -22.26
CA THR A 23 -8.89 21.36 -22.55
C THR A 23 -8.16 20.89 -21.28
N CYS A 24 -7.59 21.82 -20.51
CA CYS A 24 -7.00 21.49 -19.21
C CYS A 24 -8.03 20.91 -18.22
N LEU A 25 -9.22 21.49 -18.13
CA LEU A 25 -10.30 20.98 -17.27
C LEU A 25 -10.82 19.62 -17.70
N VAL A 26 -10.88 19.33 -19.00
CA VAL A 26 -11.29 18.02 -19.55
C VAL A 26 -10.19 16.99 -19.35
N LEU A 27 -8.93 17.35 -19.56
CA LEU A 27 -7.78 16.45 -19.37
C LEU A 27 -7.44 16.21 -17.89
N HIS A 28 -7.82 17.13 -17.00
CA HIS A 28 -7.64 17.00 -15.54
C HIS A 28 -8.91 16.58 -14.80
N ARG A 29 -9.96 16.17 -15.52
CA ARG A 29 -11.06 15.47 -14.84
C ARG A 29 -10.48 14.20 -14.23
N PRO A 30 -10.52 14.04 -12.90
CA PRO A 30 -10.14 12.78 -12.29
C PRO A 30 -11.01 11.71 -12.95
N GLN A 31 -10.39 10.78 -13.63
CA GLN A 31 -11.09 9.60 -14.14
C GLN A 31 -11.77 8.96 -12.93
N PRO A 32 -13.05 8.58 -13.05
CA PRO A 32 -13.71 7.84 -11.98
C PRO A 32 -12.82 6.65 -11.60
N GLU A 33 -12.48 6.50 -10.33
CA GLU A 33 -11.51 5.49 -9.86
C GLU A 33 -11.80 4.06 -10.34
N HIS A 34 -13.07 3.75 -10.54
CA HIS A 34 -13.55 2.46 -11.02
C HIS A 34 -13.29 2.15 -12.51
N LEU A 35 -12.77 3.10 -13.28
CA LEU A 35 -12.38 2.93 -14.68
C LEU A 35 -10.86 2.87 -14.87
N ARG A 36 -10.06 2.95 -13.81
CA ARG A 36 -8.61 2.82 -13.91
C ARG A 36 -8.25 1.35 -14.12
N GLU A 37 -7.61 1.06 -15.25
CA GLU A 37 -7.00 -0.25 -15.47
C GLU A 37 -5.98 -0.57 -14.39
N PHE A 38 -5.88 -1.87 -14.04
CA PHE A 38 -4.80 -2.37 -13.19
C PHE A 38 -3.44 -2.00 -13.80
N SER A 39 -2.55 -1.48 -12.97
CA SER A 39 -1.14 -1.32 -13.33
C SER A 39 -0.27 -1.63 -12.11
N MET A 40 0.91 -2.16 -12.37
CA MET A 40 1.92 -2.40 -11.33
C MET A 40 2.26 -1.12 -10.58
N GLU A 41 2.36 0.00 -11.29
CA GLU A 41 2.58 1.31 -10.66
C GLU A 41 1.47 1.64 -9.64
N ARG A 42 0.20 1.40 -9.98
CA ARG A 42 -0.92 1.63 -9.05
C ARG A 42 -0.83 0.71 -7.84
N LEU A 43 -0.51 -0.57 -8.03
CA LEU A 43 -0.32 -1.51 -6.93
C LEU A 43 0.75 -1.03 -5.96
N LEU A 44 1.94 -0.72 -6.48
CA LEU A 44 3.07 -0.25 -5.68
C LEU A 44 2.78 1.09 -4.99
N ARG A 45 2.19 2.06 -5.69
CA ARG A 45 1.81 3.35 -5.07
C ARG A 45 0.79 3.16 -3.95
N THR A 46 -0.23 2.33 -4.19
CA THR A 46 -1.28 2.08 -3.19
C THR A 46 -0.71 1.39 -1.95
N SER A 47 0.19 0.43 -2.12
CA SER A 47 0.81 -0.28 -0.99
C SER A 47 1.59 0.64 -0.04
N LEU A 48 2.11 1.75 -0.56
CA LEU A 48 2.88 2.71 0.24
C LEU A 48 2.01 3.74 0.97
N LEU A 49 0.72 3.88 0.63
CA LEU A 49 -0.14 4.88 1.25
C LEU A 49 -0.25 4.74 2.79
N PRO A 50 -0.43 3.55 3.37
CA PRO A 50 -0.58 3.41 4.83
C PRO A 50 0.75 3.36 5.59
N VAL A 51 1.90 3.37 4.90
CA VAL A 51 3.22 3.32 5.53
C VAL A 51 3.43 4.49 6.48
N GLY A 52 3.90 4.19 7.68
CA GLY A 52 4.24 5.20 8.69
C GLY A 52 3.04 5.93 9.32
N GLN A 53 1.82 5.49 9.02
CA GLN A 53 0.59 6.09 9.54
C GLN A 53 -0.54 5.09 9.86
N THR A 54 -0.23 3.80 9.88
CA THR A 54 -1.21 2.75 10.21
C THR A 54 -0.57 1.77 11.17
N MET A 55 -1.14 1.63 12.37
CA MET A 55 -0.66 0.69 13.37
C MET A 55 -1.03 -0.74 13.01
N TYR A 56 -0.25 -1.70 13.52
CA TYR A 56 -0.61 -3.11 13.46
C TYR A 56 -1.65 -3.42 14.53
N ILE A 57 -2.81 -3.88 14.11
CA ILE A 57 -3.88 -4.35 14.99
C ILE A 57 -4.16 -5.80 14.64
N TRP A 58 -3.97 -6.73 15.57
CA TRP A 58 -4.33 -8.13 15.35
C TRP A 58 -5.83 -8.26 15.08
N GLY A 59 -6.20 -8.86 13.93
CA GLY A 59 -7.59 -8.93 13.46
C GLY A 59 -8.06 -7.66 12.73
N GLY A 60 -7.20 -6.65 12.60
CA GLY A 60 -7.50 -5.44 11.83
C GLY A 60 -7.67 -5.73 10.34
N GLY A 61 -8.81 -5.34 9.78
CA GLY A 61 -9.21 -5.67 8.41
C GLY A 61 -10.09 -6.92 8.29
N TRP A 62 -10.25 -7.68 9.37
CA TRP A 62 -11.19 -8.81 9.44
C TRP A 62 -12.55 -8.39 9.99
N ASN A 63 -13.61 -9.06 9.55
CA ASN A 63 -14.93 -8.90 10.17
C ASN A 63 -14.98 -9.60 11.54
N GLN A 64 -16.04 -9.33 12.31
CA GLN A 64 -16.20 -9.86 13.66
C GLN A 64 -16.23 -11.39 13.76
N ASP A 65 -16.58 -12.06 12.66
CA ASP A 65 -16.69 -13.53 12.61
C ASP A 65 -15.39 -14.19 12.11
N ASP A 66 -14.33 -13.41 11.86
CA ASP A 66 -13.07 -13.86 11.21
C ASP A 66 -13.29 -14.65 9.91
N ALA A 67 -14.36 -14.33 9.19
CA ALA A 67 -14.81 -15.07 8.01
C ALA A 67 -14.53 -14.35 6.69
N GLY A 68 -14.07 -13.09 6.74
CA GLY A 68 -13.79 -12.27 5.56
C GLY A 68 -13.42 -10.84 5.93
N ALA A 69 -13.47 -9.95 4.93
CA ALA A 69 -13.07 -8.57 5.11
C ALA A 69 -13.98 -7.80 6.08
N GLY A 70 -13.36 -7.10 6.99
CA GLY A 70 -13.96 -6.06 7.80
C GLY A 70 -13.98 -4.71 7.09
N ILE A 71 -14.58 -3.72 7.73
CA ILE A 71 -14.79 -2.39 7.16
C ILE A 71 -13.47 -1.70 6.80
N GLU A 72 -12.40 -1.97 7.55
CA GLU A 72 -11.07 -1.41 7.30
C GLU A 72 -10.54 -1.87 5.94
N ALA A 73 -10.66 -3.17 5.65
CA ALA A 73 -10.16 -3.75 4.41
C ALA A 73 -10.99 -3.39 3.17
N VAL A 74 -12.19 -2.84 3.34
CA VAL A 74 -13.05 -2.32 2.26
C VAL A 74 -13.14 -0.79 2.28
N THR A 75 -12.27 -0.12 3.02
CA THR A 75 -12.16 1.34 3.04
C THR A 75 -11.29 1.81 1.87
N LEU A 76 -11.79 2.78 1.11
CA LEU A 76 -11.02 3.41 0.03
C LEU A 76 -10.03 4.44 0.60
N GLY A 77 -8.78 4.32 0.18
CA GLY A 77 -7.69 5.14 0.71
C GLY A 77 -7.34 4.81 2.16
N VAL A 78 -6.50 5.62 2.77
CA VAL A 78 -6.10 5.48 4.17
C VAL A 78 -7.12 6.18 5.05
N SER A 79 -7.62 5.49 6.07
CA SER A 79 -8.53 6.09 7.03
C SER A 79 -7.83 7.19 7.82
N LYS A 80 -8.47 8.36 7.93
CA LYS A 80 -7.99 9.44 8.78
C LYS A 80 -7.81 8.98 10.23
N ARG A 81 -8.67 8.10 10.71
CA ARG A 81 -8.62 7.52 12.05
C ARG A 81 -7.32 6.73 12.30
N TRP A 82 -6.83 6.00 11.28
CA TRP A 82 -5.55 5.27 11.42
C TRP A 82 -4.38 6.21 11.65
N ALA A 83 -4.31 7.29 10.85
CA ALA A 83 -3.25 8.29 10.99
C ALA A 83 -3.32 9.01 12.35
N GLU A 84 -4.51 9.37 12.81
CA GLU A 84 -4.73 9.97 14.13
C GLU A 84 -4.33 9.00 15.25
N TYR A 85 -4.75 7.74 15.17
CA TYR A 85 -4.38 6.71 16.14
C TYR A 85 -2.86 6.48 16.17
N ALA A 86 -2.22 6.34 15.01
CA ALA A 86 -0.77 6.16 14.92
C ALA A 86 0.02 7.37 15.46
N ALA A 87 -0.51 8.59 15.28
CA ALA A 87 0.13 9.79 15.81
C ALA A 87 0.16 9.85 17.34
N TRP A 88 -0.78 9.19 18.02
CA TRP A 88 -0.87 9.16 19.48
C TRP A 88 -0.02 8.06 20.12
N GLN A 89 0.41 7.06 19.33
CA GLN A 89 1.21 5.96 19.84
C GLN A 89 2.65 6.41 20.13
N THR A 90 3.26 5.74 21.08
CA THR A 90 4.65 5.95 21.48
C THR A 90 5.51 4.74 21.10
N GLU A 91 6.82 4.82 21.34
CA GLU A 91 7.75 3.69 21.18
C GLU A 91 7.39 2.45 22.03
N GLN A 92 6.53 2.63 23.04
CA GLN A 92 6.05 1.57 23.91
C GLN A 92 4.77 0.91 23.41
N TYR A 93 4.39 1.15 22.15
CA TYR A 93 3.20 0.53 21.56
C TYR A 93 3.25 -0.99 21.69
N ASP A 94 2.23 -1.54 22.36
CA ASP A 94 2.06 -2.98 22.58
C ASP A 94 0.81 -3.47 21.83
N PHE A 95 1.02 -4.19 20.73
CA PHE A 95 -0.06 -4.68 19.90
C PHE A 95 -0.92 -5.76 20.60
N ASP A 96 -0.40 -6.44 21.63
CA ASP A 96 -1.16 -7.43 22.39
C ASP A 96 -2.28 -6.78 23.20
N GLN A 97 -2.12 -5.52 23.58
CA GLN A 97 -3.17 -4.75 24.30
C GLN A 97 -4.24 -4.18 23.35
N THR A 98 -4.00 -4.21 22.05
CA THR A 98 -4.88 -3.59 21.06
C THR A 98 -5.55 -4.59 20.11
N ARG A 99 -5.50 -5.87 20.46
CA ARG A 99 -6.13 -6.94 19.67
C ARG A 99 -7.61 -6.67 19.45
N TYR A 100 -8.05 -6.86 18.20
CA TYR A 100 -9.45 -6.65 17.78
C TYR A 100 -10.01 -5.24 18.04
N GLN A 101 -9.16 -4.25 18.28
CA GLN A 101 -9.56 -2.85 18.21
C GLN A 101 -9.74 -2.47 16.74
N SER A 102 -10.74 -3.06 16.10
CA SER A 102 -11.12 -2.76 14.73
C SER A 102 -11.33 -1.25 14.60
N HIS A 103 -11.14 -0.73 13.40
CA HIS A 103 -11.11 0.68 13.02
C HIS A 103 -9.81 1.44 13.27
N ASP A 104 -8.83 0.92 14.01
CA ASP A 104 -7.61 1.66 14.39
C ASP A 104 -6.37 1.26 13.58
N GLY A 105 -6.43 0.17 12.80
CA GLY A 105 -5.33 -0.29 11.97
C GLY A 105 -5.61 -1.59 11.24
N LEU A 106 -4.55 -2.24 10.77
CA LEU A 106 -4.61 -3.44 9.94
C LEU A 106 -3.63 -4.50 10.47
N ASP A 107 -3.98 -5.77 10.34
CA ASP A 107 -3.01 -6.87 10.41
C ASP A 107 -2.38 -7.14 9.03
N CYS A 108 -1.53 -8.16 8.92
CA CYS A 108 -0.83 -8.46 7.67
C CYS A 108 -1.78 -8.83 6.52
N SER A 109 -2.77 -9.67 6.80
CA SER A 109 -3.76 -10.12 5.82
C SER A 109 -4.82 -9.05 5.52
N GLY A 110 -5.22 -8.29 6.53
CA GLY A 110 -6.09 -7.13 6.39
C GLY A 110 -5.46 -6.04 5.53
N TYR A 111 -4.14 -5.79 5.70
CA TYR A 111 -3.39 -4.84 4.87
C TYR A 111 -3.36 -5.26 3.39
N ILE A 112 -3.03 -6.53 3.11
CA ILE A 112 -3.04 -7.01 1.72
C ILE A 112 -4.48 -7.02 1.16
N GLY A 113 -5.47 -7.41 1.95
CA GLY A 113 -6.88 -7.33 1.55
C GLY A 113 -7.32 -5.90 1.21
N TRP A 114 -6.94 -4.92 2.04
CA TRP A 114 -7.16 -3.50 1.81
C TRP A 114 -6.46 -3.01 0.53
N LEU A 115 -5.20 -3.40 0.34
CA LEU A 115 -4.43 -3.06 -0.86
C LEU A 115 -5.15 -3.56 -2.13
N LEU A 116 -5.52 -4.83 -2.16
CA LEU A 116 -6.22 -5.45 -3.28
C LEU A 116 -7.58 -4.79 -3.53
N TYR A 117 -8.32 -4.46 -2.47
CA TYR A 117 -9.59 -3.75 -2.59
C TYR A 117 -9.41 -2.36 -3.25
N ASN A 118 -8.40 -1.61 -2.86
CA ASN A 118 -8.11 -0.29 -3.42
C ASN A 118 -7.61 -0.35 -4.88
N VAL A 119 -7.02 -1.46 -5.29
CA VAL A 119 -6.48 -1.65 -6.64
C VAL A 119 -7.52 -2.24 -7.59
N PHE A 120 -8.24 -3.28 -7.15
CA PHE A 120 -9.19 -4.03 -7.96
C PHE A 120 -10.66 -3.70 -7.66
N HIS A 121 -10.90 -2.66 -6.85
CA HIS A 121 -12.25 -2.28 -6.49
C HIS A 121 -13.11 -2.07 -7.73
N THR A 122 -14.23 -2.81 -7.82
CA THR A 122 -15.24 -2.68 -8.86
C THR A 122 -16.53 -2.14 -8.26
N ARG A 123 -17.33 -1.44 -9.06
CA ARG A 123 -18.62 -0.87 -8.64
C ARG A 123 -19.61 -1.89 -8.05
N ASN A 124 -19.44 -3.17 -8.35
CA ASN A 124 -20.37 -4.21 -7.98
C ASN A 124 -20.12 -4.82 -6.60
N GLY A 125 -19.30 -4.15 -5.77
CA GLY A 125 -19.25 -4.44 -4.34
C GLY A 125 -18.76 -5.83 -4.03
N GLU A 126 -17.55 -6.17 -4.45
CA GLU A 126 -16.90 -7.29 -3.82
C GLU A 126 -16.78 -7.01 -2.32
N THR A 127 -17.09 -8.00 -1.50
CA THR A 127 -17.07 -7.92 -0.05
C THR A 127 -15.65 -7.85 0.53
N GLY A 128 -14.67 -7.48 -0.32
CA GLY A 128 -13.26 -7.42 0.03
C GLY A 128 -12.49 -8.70 -0.29
N TYR A 129 -11.18 -8.68 -0.01
CA TYR A 129 -10.24 -9.70 -0.46
C TYR A 129 -9.41 -10.30 0.69
N VAL A 130 -9.85 -10.12 1.93
CA VAL A 130 -9.14 -10.67 3.09
C VAL A 130 -9.32 -12.19 3.15
N VAL A 131 -8.20 -12.88 3.23
CA VAL A 131 -8.10 -14.32 3.49
C VAL A 131 -6.88 -14.57 4.37
N GLY A 132 -6.82 -15.74 5.01
CA GLY A 132 -5.68 -16.07 5.88
C GLY A 132 -4.33 -15.90 5.17
N ALA A 133 -3.32 -15.44 5.90
CA ALA A 133 -2.02 -15.04 5.39
C ALA A 133 -1.36 -16.12 4.49
N SER A 134 -1.35 -17.38 4.93
CA SER A 134 -0.80 -18.52 4.17
C SER A 134 -1.56 -18.84 2.88
N LYS A 135 -2.79 -18.31 2.71
CA LYS A 135 -3.64 -18.57 1.54
C LYS A 135 -3.69 -17.40 0.55
N MET A 136 -3.15 -16.25 0.89
CA MET A 136 -3.35 -15.01 0.12
C MET A 136 -2.80 -15.12 -1.30
N ALA A 137 -1.56 -15.58 -1.50
CA ALA A 137 -0.97 -15.74 -2.82
C ALA A 137 -1.80 -16.69 -3.70
N ARG A 138 -2.22 -17.85 -3.16
CA ARG A 138 -3.10 -18.80 -3.89
C ARG A 138 -4.45 -18.19 -4.23
N ALA A 139 -5.03 -17.39 -3.35
CA ALA A 139 -6.29 -16.70 -3.62
C ALA A 139 -6.16 -15.69 -4.76
N CYS A 140 -5.05 -14.94 -4.84
CA CYS A 140 -4.76 -14.04 -5.96
C CYS A 140 -4.59 -14.81 -7.27
N ALA A 141 -3.82 -15.91 -7.29
CA ALA A 141 -3.64 -16.76 -8.46
C ALA A 141 -4.98 -17.36 -8.93
N ALA A 142 -5.82 -17.84 -8.01
CA ALA A 142 -7.14 -18.37 -8.33
C ALA A 142 -8.10 -17.33 -8.96
N ARG A 143 -7.88 -16.04 -8.68
CA ARG A 143 -8.62 -14.93 -9.31
C ARG A 143 -8.05 -14.52 -10.67
N GLY A 144 -6.94 -15.13 -11.11
CA GLY A 144 -6.26 -14.79 -12.36
C GLY A 144 -5.45 -13.50 -12.30
N TRP A 145 -5.06 -13.04 -11.10
CA TRP A 145 -4.26 -11.81 -10.92
C TRP A 145 -2.76 -12.06 -11.01
N GLY A 146 -2.35 -13.29 -11.22
CA GLY A 146 -0.98 -13.71 -11.37
C GLY A 146 -0.88 -15.23 -11.40
N TYR A 147 0.31 -15.75 -11.27
CA TYR A 147 0.60 -17.18 -11.17
C TYR A 147 1.60 -17.42 -10.06
N LEU A 148 1.49 -18.57 -9.40
CA LEU A 148 2.38 -18.91 -8.30
C LEU A 148 3.81 -19.09 -8.80
N VAL A 149 4.75 -18.46 -8.09
CA VAL A 149 6.20 -18.54 -8.31
C VAL A 149 6.89 -18.81 -6.98
N GLN A 150 8.15 -19.19 -7.03
CA GLN A 150 8.98 -19.36 -5.85
C GLN A 150 10.27 -18.55 -6.01
N GLY A 151 10.53 -17.65 -5.04
CA GLY A 151 11.82 -17.00 -4.88
C GLY A 151 12.20 -15.88 -5.86
N ASP A 152 11.32 -15.46 -6.75
CA ASP A 152 11.62 -14.36 -7.71
C ASP A 152 11.62 -12.99 -7.02
N TYR A 153 10.68 -12.77 -6.12
CA TYR A 153 10.51 -11.51 -5.36
C TYR A 153 10.51 -10.25 -6.23
N ARG A 154 9.76 -10.30 -7.33
CA ARG A 154 9.58 -9.12 -8.19
C ARG A 154 8.78 -8.05 -7.47
N PRO A 155 8.93 -6.76 -7.84
CA PRO A 155 8.04 -5.73 -7.33
C PRO A 155 6.57 -6.08 -7.58
N GLY A 156 5.76 -6.12 -6.50
CA GLY A 156 4.34 -6.45 -6.55
C GLY A 156 4.01 -7.90 -6.21
N ASP A 157 4.99 -8.81 -6.12
CA ASP A 157 4.73 -10.18 -5.68
C ASP A 157 4.17 -10.18 -4.25
N ILE A 158 3.03 -10.83 -4.07
CA ILE A 158 2.41 -11.07 -2.76
C ILE A 158 2.94 -12.39 -2.23
N CYS A 159 3.64 -12.33 -1.14
CA CYS A 159 4.38 -13.45 -0.55
C CYS A 159 3.65 -13.96 0.69
N SER A 160 3.13 -15.18 0.61
CA SER A 160 2.42 -15.88 1.69
C SER A 160 3.35 -16.87 2.41
N MET A 161 3.21 -16.93 3.71
CA MET A 161 3.88 -17.88 4.59
C MET A 161 2.99 -18.20 5.79
N GLU A 162 3.35 -19.18 6.59
CA GLU A 162 2.62 -19.48 7.82
C GLU A 162 2.61 -18.27 8.75
N GLY A 163 1.43 -17.83 9.11
CA GLY A 163 1.20 -16.72 10.05
C GLY A 163 1.50 -15.31 9.51
N HIS A 164 2.01 -15.16 8.27
CA HIS A 164 2.32 -13.83 7.73
C HIS A 164 2.14 -13.73 6.21
N VAL A 165 1.85 -12.49 5.75
CA VAL A 165 1.80 -12.14 4.34
C VAL A 165 2.37 -10.73 4.15
N TRP A 166 3.11 -10.53 3.04
CA TRP A 166 3.76 -9.28 2.71
C TRP A 166 3.85 -9.08 1.20
N MET A 167 4.23 -7.90 0.76
CA MET A 167 4.43 -7.62 -0.66
C MET A 167 5.89 -7.23 -0.92
N SER A 168 6.49 -7.83 -1.94
CA SER A 168 7.82 -7.48 -2.41
C SER A 168 7.81 -6.12 -3.10
N LEU A 169 8.79 -5.29 -2.78
CA LEU A 169 9.15 -4.07 -3.51
C LEU A 169 10.33 -4.30 -4.46
N GLY A 170 10.94 -5.48 -4.40
CA GLY A 170 12.01 -5.90 -5.29
C GLY A 170 13.20 -6.52 -4.57
N ARG A 171 14.01 -7.23 -5.33
CA ARG A 171 15.24 -7.89 -4.87
C ARG A 171 16.45 -6.99 -5.09
N CYS A 172 17.31 -6.90 -4.10
CA CYS A 172 18.59 -6.19 -4.15
C CYS A 172 19.69 -7.07 -4.76
N PRO A 173 20.80 -6.47 -5.24
CA PRO A 173 21.93 -7.21 -5.82
C PRO A 173 22.56 -8.25 -4.89
N ASP A 174 22.56 -8.00 -3.58
CA ASP A 174 23.06 -8.94 -2.56
C ASP A 174 22.10 -10.11 -2.27
N GLY A 175 20.97 -10.18 -2.99
CA GLY A 175 19.95 -11.21 -2.85
C GLY A 175 18.88 -10.91 -1.80
N SER A 176 19.06 -9.88 -0.97
CA SER A 176 18.06 -9.44 -0.01
C SER A 176 16.83 -8.84 -0.69
N VAL A 177 15.71 -8.77 0.03
CA VAL A 177 14.43 -8.32 -0.51
C VAL A 177 13.94 -7.10 0.25
N LEU A 178 13.66 -6.03 -0.50
CA LEU A 178 12.91 -4.89 0.01
C LEU A 178 11.43 -5.23 -0.03
N LEU A 179 10.70 -4.95 1.04
CA LEU A 179 9.31 -5.34 1.19
C LEU A 179 8.48 -4.28 1.93
N VAL A 180 7.17 -4.38 1.79
CA VAL A 180 6.20 -3.65 2.60
C VAL A 180 5.22 -4.62 3.23
N HIS A 181 4.92 -4.41 4.51
CA HIS A 181 4.01 -5.26 5.27
C HIS A 181 3.35 -4.52 6.44
N ALA A 182 2.30 -5.11 6.98
CA ALA A 182 1.79 -4.77 8.30
C ALA A 182 2.31 -5.83 9.29
N SER A 183 3.15 -5.40 10.21
CA SER A 183 3.71 -6.19 11.31
C SER A 183 3.94 -5.24 12.49
N PRO A 184 3.87 -5.68 13.75
CA PRO A 184 4.16 -4.76 14.85
C PRO A 184 5.43 -3.94 14.63
N PRO A 185 5.39 -2.61 14.80
CA PRO A 185 4.28 -1.82 15.32
C PRO A 185 3.23 -1.38 14.29
N GLY A 186 3.41 -1.58 12.96
CA GLY A 186 2.44 -1.18 11.95
C GLY A 186 2.93 -1.35 10.52
N VAL A 187 2.30 -0.64 9.59
CA VAL A 187 2.64 -0.72 8.17
C VAL A 187 3.93 0.06 7.90
N ARG A 188 4.94 -0.64 7.39
CA ARG A 188 6.28 -0.08 7.15
C ARG A 188 7.00 -0.78 6.01
N ILE A 189 8.04 -0.11 5.51
CA ILE A 189 9.01 -0.70 4.58
C ILE A 189 10.11 -1.36 5.39
N CYS A 190 10.43 -2.61 5.05
CA CYS A 190 11.50 -3.38 5.66
C CYS A 190 12.41 -4.01 4.60
N GLY A 191 13.55 -4.49 5.04
CA GLY A 191 14.45 -5.32 4.24
C GLY A 191 14.73 -6.63 4.96
N THR A 192 14.92 -7.71 4.21
CA THR A 192 15.37 -8.99 4.80
C THR A 192 16.85 -8.89 5.17
N TYR A 193 17.24 -9.42 6.34
CA TYR A 193 18.65 -9.61 6.67
C TYR A 193 19.30 -10.63 5.72
N LEU A 194 20.63 -10.61 5.66
CA LEU A 194 21.39 -11.70 5.04
C LEU A 194 21.31 -12.97 5.92
N ASP A 195 21.67 -14.11 5.33
CA ASP A 195 21.61 -15.43 6.00
C ASP A 195 22.44 -15.50 7.29
N ASP A 196 23.50 -14.73 7.36
CA ASP A 196 24.36 -14.61 8.55
C ASP A 196 23.83 -13.62 9.62
N GLY A 197 22.64 -13.05 9.39
CA GLY A 197 22.00 -12.07 10.26
C GLY A 197 22.57 -10.65 10.13
N THR A 198 23.48 -10.41 9.20
CA THR A 198 24.03 -9.08 8.99
C THR A 198 23.08 -8.18 8.20
N LYS A 199 23.28 -6.87 8.34
CA LYS A 199 22.44 -5.84 7.71
C LYS A 199 22.69 -5.82 6.19
N SER A 200 21.67 -6.17 5.43
CA SER A 200 21.67 -6.26 3.96
C SER A 200 21.55 -4.88 3.28
N GLU A 201 21.64 -4.87 1.94
CA GLU A 201 21.32 -3.69 1.12
C GLU A 201 19.84 -3.30 1.25
N ALA A 202 18.92 -4.27 1.29
CA ALA A 202 17.50 -4.00 1.46
C ALA A 202 17.19 -3.34 2.81
N VAL A 203 17.82 -3.79 3.91
CA VAL A 203 17.64 -3.17 5.23
C VAL A 203 18.16 -1.73 5.23
N LYS A 204 19.35 -1.49 4.67
CA LYS A 204 19.92 -0.13 4.56
C LYS A 204 19.04 0.79 3.73
N LEU A 205 18.48 0.29 2.62
CA LEU A 205 17.57 1.04 1.78
C LEU A 205 16.25 1.34 2.49
N ALA A 206 15.67 0.36 3.19
CA ALA A 206 14.47 0.54 3.99
C ALA A 206 14.66 1.63 5.06
N GLU A 207 15.76 1.59 5.81
CA GLU A 207 16.10 2.61 6.81
C GLU A 207 16.20 4.01 6.18
N GLN A 208 16.90 4.13 5.05
CA GLN A 208 17.03 5.41 4.35
C GLN A 208 15.68 5.97 3.90
N VAL A 209 14.81 5.12 3.35
CA VAL A 209 13.47 5.52 2.91
C VAL A 209 12.61 5.91 4.10
N MET A 210 12.55 5.06 5.14
CA MET A 210 11.75 5.32 6.34
C MET A 210 12.21 6.60 7.05
N GLN A 211 13.52 6.81 7.18
CA GLN A 211 14.07 8.01 7.79
C GLN A 211 13.74 9.29 7.01
N ARG A 212 13.79 9.23 5.67
CA ARG A 212 13.58 10.42 4.82
C ARG A 212 12.10 10.75 4.61
N GLN A 213 11.28 9.73 4.38
CA GLN A 213 9.89 9.92 3.98
C GLN A 213 8.91 9.88 5.16
N TYR A 214 9.29 9.16 6.24
CA TYR A 214 8.45 8.94 7.41
C TYR A 214 9.20 9.23 8.72
N PRO A 215 9.83 10.44 8.86
CA PRO A 215 10.75 10.73 9.98
C PRO A 215 10.08 10.62 11.35
N ALA A 216 8.83 11.03 11.48
CA ALA A 216 8.08 10.93 12.74
C ALA A 216 7.79 9.48 13.16
N TRP A 217 7.60 8.58 12.20
CA TRP A 217 7.50 7.15 12.44
C TRP A 217 8.87 6.56 12.80
N TYR A 218 9.88 6.82 11.97
CA TYR A 218 11.21 6.27 12.13
C TYR A 218 11.87 6.66 13.46
N SER A 219 11.61 7.87 13.97
CA SER A 219 12.12 8.28 15.28
C SER A 219 11.58 7.44 16.44
N ARG A 220 10.39 6.88 16.31
CA ARG A 220 9.76 6.01 17.33
C ARG A 220 10.05 4.54 17.08
N TYR A 221 10.12 4.13 15.82
CA TYR A 221 10.21 2.73 15.39
C TYR A 221 11.30 2.58 14.30
N PRO A 222 12.59 2.66 14.69
CA PRO A 222 13.70 2.68 13.72
C PRO A 222 14.02 1.31 13.09
N GLU A 223 13.44 0.23 13.63
CA GLU A 223 13.71 -1.12 13.14
C GLU A 223 13.09 -1.35 11.77
N CYS A 224 13.94 -1.57 10.75
CA CYS A 224 13.53 -1.83 9.37
C CYS A 224 14.05 -3.18 8.84
N GLY A 225 14.71 -3.97 9.69
CA GLY A 225 15.17 -5.30 9.35
C GLY A 225 14.13 -6.35 9.75
N VAL A 226 13.99 -7.38 8.94
CA VAL A 226 13.18 -8.55 9.24
C VAL A 226 14.00 -9.81 9.05
N GLY A 227 13.72 -10.82 9.88
CA GLY A 227 14.33 -12.14 9.76
C GLY A 227 13.99 -12.81 8.43
N TYR A 228 14.58 -13.97 8.21
CA TYR A 228 14.34 -14.74 7.01
C TYR A 228 12.89 -15.21 6.96
N PHE A 229 12.19 -14.88 5.87
CA PHE A 229 10.88 -15.44 5.60
C PHE A 229 11.02 -16.68 4.73
N TYR A 230 10.75 -17.85 5.28
CA TYR A 230 10.55 -19.05 4.47
C TYR A 230 9.27 -18.87 3.68
N LEU A 231 9.39 -18.81 2.35
CA LEU A 231 8.22 -18.69 1.49
C LEU A 231 7.60 -20.06 1.26
N GLU A 232 6.30 -20.12 1.46
CA GLU A 232 5.50 -21.22 0.95
C GLU A 232 5.08 -20.95 -0.49
N ASP A 233 4.48 -19.76 -0.75
CA ASP A 233 3.99 -19.35 -2.06
C ASP A 233 4.12 -17.83 -2.26
N SER A 234 4.40 -17.40 -3.50
CA SER A 234 4.27 -16.01 -3.96
C SER A 234 3.50 -15.91 -5.28
N VAL A 235 2.91 -14.76 -5.57
CA VAL A 235 2.14 -14.50 -6.79
C VAL A 235 2.31 -13.06 -7.26
#